data_7774c46969740cd51feb418839d6e0ca
#
_entry.id   7774c46969740cd51feb418839d6e0ca
#
_cell.length_a   1.000
_cell.length_b   1.000
_cell.length_c   1.000
_cell.angle_alpha   90.00
_cell.angle_beta   90.00
_cell.angle_gamma   90.00
#
_symmetry.space_group_name_H-M   'P 1'
#
loop_
_entity.id
_entity.type
_entity.pdbx_description
1 polymer ?
#
loop_
_entity_poly.entity_id
_entity_poly.type
_entity_poly.pdbx_seq_one_letter_code
_entity_poly.pdbx_strand_id
1 'polypeptide(L)'
;MVTLGRLSAVQQRVLDLLGREGVVPDAVRCCFHHPEATVPELRQTCRCRKPAPGMLLDAAADLDVDLRASWMIGDTDGDIAAGAAAGCRTVLIAAPGSGHKRSGTVHADVHAPNVATGVDAILATLAA
;
A
#
# COMPACT_ATOMS: atom_id res chain seq x y z
N MET A 1 10.37 -18.24 -12.47
CA MET A 1 11.07 -16.98 -12.17
C MET A 1 10.15 -15.80 -12.45
N VAL A 2 10.04 -14.88 -11.52
CA VAL A 2 9.28 -13.63 -11.72
C VAL A 2 10.19 -12.61 -12.42
N THR A 3 9.74 -12.09 -13.55
CA THR A 3 10.47 -11.07 -14.32
C THR A 3 9.82 -9.70 -14.17
N LEU A 4 10.57 -8.63 -14.46
CA LEU A 4 10.03 -7.27 -14.45
C LEU A 4 8.85 -7.15 -15.44
N GLY A 5 8.93 -7.78 -16.61
CA GLY A 5 7.82 -7.79 -17.57
C GLY A 5 6.55 -8.44 -17.03
N ARG A 6 6.67 -9.53 -16.28
CA ARG A 6 5.52 -10.17 -15.63
C ARG A 6 4.92 -9.30 -14.51
N LEU A 7 5.77 -8.68 -13.72
CA LEU A 7 5.31 -7.75 -12.66
C LEU A 7 4.55 -6.58 -13.28
N SER A 8 5.06 -6.00 -14.36
CA SER A 8 4.39 -4.91 -15.08
C SER A 8 3.06 -5.35 -15.70
N ALA A 9 2.99 -6.57 -16.24
CA ALA A 9 1.77 -7.13 -16.82
C ALA A 9 0.69 -7.34 -15.74
N VAL A 10 1.06 -7.84 -14.57
CA VAL A 10 0.13 -7.98 -13.43
C VAL A 10 -0.38 -6.62 -13.00
N GLN A 11 0.48 -5.63 -12.87
CA GLN A 11 0.09 -4.27 -12.50
C GLN A 11 -0.89 -3.67 -13.51
N GLN A 12 -0.61 -3.81 -14.80
CA GLN A 12 -1.52 -3.32 -15.85
C GLN A 12 -2.87 -4.01 -15.79
N ARG A 13 -2.89 -5.32 -15.52
CA ARG A 13 -4.14 -6.07 -15.39
C ARG A 13 -4.99 -5.57 -14.22
N VAL A 14 -4.36 -5.24 -13.08
CA VAL A 14 -5.07 -4.65 -11.93
C VAL A 14 -5.71 -3.32 -12.32
N LEU A 15 -4.97 -2.45 -13.00
CA LEU A 15 -5.48 -1.15 -13.44
C LEU A 15 -6.63 -1.29 -14.44
N ASP A 16 -6.55 -2.25 -15.36
CA ASP A 16 -7.62 -2.52 -16.34
C ASP A 16 -8.91 -2.99 -15.64
N LEU A 17 -8.77 -3.85 -14.63
CA LEU A 17 -9.93 -4.33 -13.85
C LEU A 17 -10.57 -3.20 -13.04
N LEU A 18 -9.77 -2.36 -12.41
CA LEU A 18 -10.27 -1.18 -11.70
C LEU A 18 -10.99 -0.23 -12.65
N GLY A 19 -10.42 0.01 -13.83
CA GLY A 19 -11.01 0.88 -14.85
C GLY A 19 -12.39 0.38 -15.33
N ARG A 20 -12.58 -0.94 -15.42
CA ARG A 20 -13.88 -1.53 -15.75
C ARG A 20 -14.95 -1.24 -14.71
N GLU A 21 -14.54 -1.06 -13.45
CA GLU A 21 -15.42 -0.68 -12.35
C GLU A 21 -15.53 0.84 -12.17
N GLY A 22 -14.99 1.62 -13.11
CA GLY A 22 -15.01 3.08 -13.04
C GLY A 22 -14.01 3.69 -12.06
N VAL A 23 -13.01 2.93 -11.63
CA VAL A 23 -11.99 3.39 -10.68
C VAL A 23 -10.69 3.69 -11.41
N VAL A 24 -10.26 4.95 -11.33
CA VAL A 24 -8.98 5.41 -11.88
C VAL A 24 -8.17 6.04 -10.76
N PRO A 25 -7.08 5.41 -10.28
CA PRO A 25 -6.21 6.02 -9.29
C PRO A 25 -5.54 7.29 -9.83
N ASP A 26 -5.36 8.29 -8.98
CA ASP A 26 -4.65 9.54 -9.35
C ASP A 26 -3.16 9.30 -9.58
N ALA A 27 -2.57 8.32 -8.89
CA ALA A 27 -1.22 7.87 -9.12
C ALA A 27 -1.07 6.39 -8.76
N VAL A 28 -0.09 5.75 -9.37
CA VAL A 28 0.28 4.35 -9.06
C VAL A 28 1.78 4.31 -8.85
N ARG A 29 2.20 3.72 -7.74
CA ARG A 29 3.60 3.53 -7.38
C ARG A 29 3.85 2.06 -7.08
N CYS A 30 4.91 1.51 -7.64
CA CYS A 30 5.31 0.13 -7.41
C CYS A 30 6.77 0.08 -7.01
N CYS A 31 7.10 -0.80 -6.07
CA CYS A 31 8.47 -1.13 -5.72
C CYS A 31 8.67 -2.63 -5.94
N PHE A 32 9.50 -2.96 -6.93
CA PHE A 32 9.84 -4.35 -7.26
C PHE A 32 11.19 -4.77 -6.67
N HIS A 33 11.87 -3.88 -5.95
CA HIS A 33 13.14 -4.18 -5.33
C HIS A 33 12.98 -5.09 -4.12
N HIS A 34 13.92 -6.02 -3.96
CA HIS A 34 14.00 -6.87 -2.79
C HIS A 34 15.46 -7.20 -2.51
N PRO A 35 15.94 -7.14 -1.25
CA PRO A 35 17.34 -7.45 -0.93
C PRO A 35 17.78 -8.85 -1.36
N GLU A 36 16.84 -9.80 -1.37
CA GLU A 36 17.06 -11.20 -1.72
C GLU A 36 16.48 -11.60 -3.08
N ALA A 37 16.22 -10.63 -3.97
CA ALA A 37 15.65 -10.91 -5.27
C ALA A 37 16.59 -11.80 -6.11
N THR A 38 16.00 -12.74 -6.86
CA THR A 38 16.76 -13.59 -7.78
C THR A 38 17.14 -12.88 -9.08
N VAL A 39 16.36 -11.87 -9.47
CA VAL A 39 16.66 -11.00 -10.61
C VAL A 39 17.62 -9.92 -10.14
N PRO A 40 18.86 -9.85 -10.70
CA PRO A 40 19.89 -8.92 -10.20
C PRO A 40 19.45 -7.46 -10.18
N GLU A 41 18.72 -7.00 -11.18
CA GLU A 41 18.23 -5.62 -11.31
C GLU A 41 17.27 -5.25 -10.18
N LEU A 42 16.61 -6.23 -9.58
CA LEU A 42 15.64 -6.04 -8.50
C LEU A 42 16.24 -6.30 -7.12
N ARG A 43 17.48 -6.80 -7.07
CA ARG A 43 18.17 -7.14 -5.81
C ARG A 43 18.85 -5.90 -5.25
N GLN A 44 18.09 -5.08 -4.55
CA GLN A 44 18.64 -3.90 -3.87
C GLN A 44 17.75 -3.47 -2.71
N THR A 45 18.35 -2.75 -1.77
CA THR A 45 17.61 -1.99 -0.77
C THR A 45 17.24 -0.62 -1.38
N CYS A 46 16.09 -0.10 -1.01
CA CYS A 46 15.61 1.20 -1.49
C CYS A 46 14.76 1.88 -0.42
N ARG A 47 14.56 3.18 -0.57
CA ARG A 47 13.66 3.95 0.28
C ARG A 47 12.18 3.74 -0.04
N CYS A 48 11.87 3.09 -1.17
CA CYS A 48 10.51 2.86 -1.65
C CYS A 48 9.88 1.57 -1.15
N ARG A 49 10.68 0.55 -0.77
CA ARG A 49 10.13 -0.71 -0.28
C ARG A 49 9.60 -0.55 1.15
N LYS A 50 8.33 -0.91 1.34
CA LYS A 50 7.72 -0.96 2.68
C LYS A 50 8.49 -1.93 3.59
N PRO A 51 8.74 -1.58 4.84
CA PRO A 51 8.12 -0.52 5.65
C PRO A 51 8.63 0.91 5.43
N ALA A 52 9.56 1.14 4.51
CA ALA A 52 10.00 2.50 4.22
C ALA A 52 8.88 3.32 3.56
N PRO A 53 8.74 4.62 3.87
CA PRO A 53 7.62 5.43 3.39
C PRO A 53 7.85 6.10 2.03
N GLY A 54 8.93 5.78 1.31
CA GLY A 54 9.37 6.50 0.13
C GLY A 54 8.32 6.66 -0.95
N MET A 55 7.54 5.60 -1.26
CA MET A 55 6.48 5.70 -2.27
C MET A 55 5.37 6.68 -1.88
N LEU A 56 5.00 6.70 -0.58
CA LEU A 56 3.98 7.63 -0.08
C LEU A 56 4.48 9.07 -0.11
N LEU A 57 5.72 9.29 0.28
CA LEU A 57 6.33 10.62 0.26
C LEU A 57 6.44 11.16 -1.16
N ASP A 58 6.85 10.33 -2.12
CA ASP A 58 6.96 10.71 -3.53
C ASP A 58 5.58 11.03 -4.13
N ALA A 59 4.59 10.19 -3.87
CA ALA A 59 3.23 10.44 -4.35
C ALA A 59 2.65 11.73 -3.76
N ALA A 60 2.88 11.99 -2.49
CA ALA A 60 2.42 13.21 -1.84
C ALA A 60 3.06 14.46 -2.44
N ALA A 61 4.35 14.41 -2.75
CA ALA A 61 5.06 15.52 -3.39
C ALA A 61 4.53 15.79 -4.81
N ASP A 62 4.29 14.72 -5.57
CA ASP A 62 3.83 14.84 -6.96
C ASP A 62 2.37 15.32 -7.08
N LEU A 63 1.52 14.94 -6.13
CA LEU A 63 0.08 15.23 -6.16
C LEU A 63 -0.33 16.33 -5.19
N ASP A 64 0.60 16.91 -4.46
CA ASP A 64 0.33 17.91 -3.42
C ASP A 64 -0.68 17.38 -2.37
N VAL A 65 -0.44 16.18 -1.87
CA VAL A 65 -1.31 15.49 -0.90
C VAL A 65 -0.85 15.79 0.53
N ASP A 66 -1.80 16.14 1.40
CA ASP A 66 -1.55 16.25 2.83
C ASP A 66 -1.59 14.85 3.46
N LEU A 67 -0.43 14.32 3.80
CA LEU A 67 -0.30 12.99 4.41
C LEU A 67 -0.95 12.90 5.79
N ARG A 68 -1.01 14.00 6.55
CA ARG A 68 -1.67 14.02 7.86
C ARG A 68 -3.19 13.90 7.75
N ALA A 69 -3.74 14.31 6.62
CA ALA A 69 -5.16 14.16 6.30
C ALA A 69 -5.44 12.89 5.48
N SER A 70 -4.44 12.06 5.26
CA SER A 70 -4.51 10.87 4.41
C SER A 70 -4.55 9.58 5.23
N TRP A 71 -5.02 8.52 4.57
CA TRP A 71 -5.09 7.19 5.14
C TRP A 71 -4.30 6.19 4.31
N MET A 72 -3.55 5.33 4.99
CA MET A 72 -2.93 4.15 4.37
C MET A 72 -3.76 2.91 4.72
N ILE A 73 -4.20 2.20 3.71
CA ILE A 73 -4.95 0.94 3.86
C ILE A 73 -4.06 -0.18 3.35
N GLY A 74 -3.87 -1.20 4.16
CA GLY A 74 -3.06 -2.35 3.76
C GLY A 74 -3.31 -3.56 4.61
N ASP A 75 -2.81 -4.70 4.19
CA ASP A 75 -3.02 -6.00 4.82
C ASP A 75 -1.76 -6.58 5.47
N THR A 76 -0.67 -5.83 5.49
CA THR A 76 0.62 -6.25 6.06
C THR A 76 1.16 -5.25 7.07
N ASP A 77 2.03 -5.74 7.96
CA ASP A 77 2.75 -4.87 8.90
C ASP A 77 3.56 -3.79 8.18
N GLY A 78 4.14 -4.14 7.04
CA GLY A 78 4.91 -3.19 6.22
C GLY A 78 4.07 -2.03 5.71
N ASP A 79 2.81 -2.28 5.34
CA ASP A 79 1.89 -1.23 4.90
C ASP A 79 1.62 -0.23 6.03
N ILE A 80 1.32 -0.76 7.21
CA ILE A 80 1.00 0.07 8.37
C ILE A 80 2.21 0.88 8.83
N ALA A 81 3.38 0.24 8.87
CA ALA A 81 4.62 0.93 9.24
C ALA A 81 4.97 2.06 8.25
N ALA A 82 4.82 1.81 6.95
CA ALA A 82 5.07 2.82 5.92
C ALA A 82 4.08 4.00 6.04
N GLY A 83 2.79 3.70 6.24
CA GLY A 83 1.77 4.74 6.43
C GLY A 83 2.04 5.60 7.65
N ALA A 84 2.34 4.98 8.79
CA ALA A 84 2.67 5.68 10.03
C ALA A 84 3.94 6.53 9.88
N ALA A 85 4.99 5.98 9.25
CA ALA A 85 6.23 6.72 9.01
C ALA A 85 6.04 7.93 8.08
N ALA A 86 5.09 7.86 7.15
CA ALA A 86 4.73 8.96 6.28
C ALA A 86 3.83 10.00 6.95
N GLY A 87 3.27 9.71 8.12
CA GLY A 87 2.37 10.61 8.84
C GLY A 87 0.87 10.37 8.56
N CYS A 88 0.53 9.29 7.84
CA CYS A 88 -0.85 8.90 7.57
C CYS A 88 -1.49 8.23 8.79
N ARG A 89 -2.81 8.29 8.87
CA ARG A 89 -3.59 7.35 9.66
C ARG A 89 -3.65 6.01 8.92
N THR A 90 -3.91 4.92 9.63
CA THR A 90 -3.73 3.59 9.05
C THR A 90 -4.92 2.67 9.32
N VAL A 91 -5.22 1.84 8.31
CA VAL A 91 -6.22 0.75 8.42
C VAL A 91 -5.54 -0.56 8.07
N LEU A 92 -5.55 -1.50 9.01
CA LEU A 92 -5.06 -2.85 8.79
C LEU A 92 -6.21 -3.78 8.42
N ILE A 93 -6.10 -4.37 7.24
CA ILE A 93 -7.09 -5.32 6.72
C ILE A 93 -6.67 -6.74 7.06
N ALA A 94 -7.53 -7.47 7.73
CA ALA A 94 -7.29 -8.87 8.11
C ALA A 94 -7.63 -9.83 6.95
N ALA A 95 -7.00 -9.65 5.79
CA ALA A 95 -7.22 -10.49 4.62
C ALA A 95 -6.71 -11.92 4.89
N PRO A 96 -7.48 -12.98 4.57
CA PRO A 96 -7.10 -14.36 4.90
C PRO A 96 -5.77 -14.80 4.28
N GLY A 97 -5.49 -14.40 3.04
CA GLY A 97 -4.29 -14.82 2.32
C GLY A 97 -2.97 -14.19 2.80
N SER A 98 -3.02 -13.15 3.62
CA SER A 98 -1.84 -12.39 4.07
C SER A 98 -1.55 -12.52 5.56
N GLY A 99 -2.23 -13.43 6.26
CA GLY A 99 -2.08 -13.60 7.71
C GLY A 99 -0.63 -13.75 8.18
N HIS A 100 0.19 -14.45 7.40
CA HIS A 100 1.61 -14.66 7.68
C HIS A 100 2.46 -13.38 7.63
N LYS A 101 1.92 -12.29 7.10
CA LYS A 101 2.58 -10.98 7.02
C LYS A 101 2.16 -10.02 8.13
N ARG A 102 1.40 -10.50 9.10
CA ARG A 102 0.94 -9.73 10.26
C ARG A 102 1.43 -10.38 11.54
N SER A 103 2.29 -9.65 12.25
CA SER A 103 2.89 -10.13 13.52
C SER A 103 1.97 -9.92 14.74
N GLY A 104 1.01 -9.02 14.62
CA GLY A 104 0.21 -8.56 15.75
C GLY A 104 0.87 -7.50 16.61
N THR A 105 2.07 -7.03 16.23
CA THR A 105 2.84 -6.04 17.00
C THR A 105 2.70 -4.61 16.47
N VAL A 106 2.17 -4.46 15.26
CA VAL A 106 1.99 -3.15 14.62
C VAL A 106 0.64 -2.56 15.04
N HIS A 107 0.64 -1.28 15.41
CA HIS A 107 -0.58 -0.56 15.78
C HIS A 107 -1.14 0.21 14.59
N ALA A 108 -2.31 -0.23 14.09
CA ALA A 108 -3.11 0.54 13.15
C ALA A 108 -4.18 1.35 13.89
N ASP A 109 -4.58 2.48 13.31
CA ASP A 109 -5.66 3.29 13.87
C ASP A 109 -7.01 2.56 13.78
N VAL A 110 -7.20 1.77 12.72
CA VAL A 110 -8.42 0.97 12.48
C VAL A 110 -8.03 -0.44 12.06
N HIS A 111 -8.77 -1.43 12.53
CA HIS A 111 -8.72 -2.81 12.07
C HIS A 111 -10.03 -3.17 11.39
N ALA A 112 -9.98 -3.81 10.22
CA ALA A 112 -11.16 -4.19 9.46
C ALA A 112 -10.98 -5.56 8.79
N PRO A 113 -12.08 -6.33 8.62
CA PRO A 113 -12.01 -7.65 7.98
C PRO A 113 -11.81 -7.57 6.46
N ASN A 114 -12.17 -6.45 5.84
CA ASN A 114 -12.08 -6.24 4.40
C ASN A 114 -11.95 -4.74 4.09
N VAL A 115 -11.62 -4.43 2.83
CA VAL A 115 -11.41 -3.05 2.37
C VAL A 115 -12.68 -2.22 2.50
N ALA A 116 -13.84 -2.77 2.14
CA ALA A 116 -15.11 -2.03 2.20
C ALA A 116 -15.41 -1.55 3.62
N THR A 117 -15.29 -2.43 4.61
CA THR A 117 -15.47 -2.07 6.02
C THR A 117 -14.43 -1.03 6.48
N GLY A 118 -13.18 -1.17 6.02
CA GLY A 118 -12.13 -0.19 6.33
C GLY A 118 -12.44 1.19 5.77
N VAL A 119 -12.91 1.25 4.54
CA VAL A 119 -13.32 2.52 3.90
C VAL A 119 -14.52 3.13 4.63
N ASP A 120 -15.52 2.33 5.00
CA ASP A 120 -16.67 2.82 5.75
C ASP A 120 -16.25 3.46 7.08
N ALA A 121 -15.28 2.85 7.78
CA ALA A 121 -14.73 3.42 9.01
C ALA A 121 -14.04 4.77 8.76
N ILE A 122 -13.31 4.92 7.67
CA ILE A 122 -12.70 6.20 7.28
C ILE A 122 -13.78 7.25 7.01
N LEU A 123 -14.76 6.91 6.20
CA LEU A 123 -15.86 7.83 5.85
C LEU A 123 -16.63 8.27 7.08
N ALA A 124 -16.83 7.40 8.06
CA ALA A 124 -17.46 7.75 9.32
C ALA A 124 -16.66 8.81 10.09
N THR A 125 -15.34 8.80 10.04
CA THR A 125 -14.52 9.83 10.68
C THR A 125 -14.65 11.19 9.98
N LEU A 126 -14.85 11.19 8.66
CA LEU A 126 -15.01 12.43 7.87
C LEU A 126 -16.39 13.07 8.07
N ALA A 127 -17.39 12.28 8.42
CA ALA A 127 -18.76 12.74 8.65
C ALA A 127 -19.00 13.31 10.07
N ALA A 128 -18.04 13.10 10.96
CA ALA A 128 -18.14 13.52 12.36
C ALA A 128 -17.83 15.00 12.56
#